data_3dbbf80df48a216f9fb902396b443862
#
_entry.id   3dbbf80df48a216f9fb902396b443862
#
_cell.length_a   1.000
_cell.length_b   1.000
_cell.length_c   1.000
_cell.angle_alpha   90.00
_cell.angle_beta   90.00
_cell.angle_gamma   90.00
#
_symmetry.space_group_name_H-M   'P 1'
#
loop_
_entity.id
_entity.type
_entity.pdbx_description
1 polymer ?
#
loop_
_entity_poly.entity_id
_entity_poly.type
_entity_poly.pdbx_seq_one_letter_code
_entity_poly.pdbx_strand_id
1 'polypeptide(L)'
;MKRFTALTVALLIGVTMFAQQALWGTAPVVSPEIHDNNTVTFRFKAPKAVRVQLTGDFLPVQKNAKFEAPGIVDLKEGQEGVWEYTTPEPLKPELYSYSFIVDGLRMNDPANVYLIRDVSTLTNVFIIGGDRADFYKVNPVPHGTVSRIWYDSPALGLERRMTVYTPAGYETSGKRYPVLYLLHGMGGDEEAWISLGRTAQILDNLIAQGKAKPMIVVMPNGNASQEAAPGESSRGMVPPTMQLPKTMEGSYEQAFPEIVEFIDKNYRTIKSKSGRAIAGLSMGGFHSLHISKQYPDMFNYIGLFSAAIMPNKEVSSPIYENMEGKLKVQFDKNPALYWIAIGKTDFLYKANEEYRKLLDEKGYKYTYYESD
;
A
#
# COMPACT_ATOMS: atom_id res chain seq x y z
N MET A 1 -13.17 11.95 49.43
CA MET A 1 -11.72 12.05 49.64
C MET A 1 -10.97 10.73 49.38
N LYS A 2 -11.35 9.57 49.94
CA LYS A 2 -10.61 8.28 49.73
C LYS A 2 -10.51 7.79 48.28
N ARG A 3 -11.48 8.08 47.42
CA ARG A 3 -11.45 7.68 45.98
C ARG A 3 -10.51 8.55 45.11
N PHE A 4 -10.36 9.82 45.47
CA PHE A 4 -9.43 10.72 44.75
C PHE A 4 -7.97 10.38 45.09
N THR A 5 -7.68 10.01 46.35
CA THR A 5 -6.35 9.62 46.76
C THR A 5 -5.89 8.32 46.08
N ALA A 6 -6.79 7.36 45.90
CA ALA A 6 -6.48 6.10 45.18
C ALA A 6 -6.19 6.33 43.70
N LEU A 7 -6.89 7.25 43.05
CA LEU A 7 -6.65 7.61 41.63
C LEU A 7 -5.32 8.32 41.45
N THR A 8 -4.96 9.22 42.39
CA THR A 8 -3.67 9.94 42.35
C THR A 8 -2.49 9.00 42.61
N VAL A 9 -2.63 8.02 43.49
CA VAL A 9 -1.60 6.99 43.74
C VAL A 9 -1.46 6.05 42.57
N ALA A 10 -2.57 5.65 41.90
CA ALA A 10 -2.52 4.84 40.69
C ALA A 10 -1.85 5.58 39.53
N LEU A 11 -2.08 6.89 39.36
CA LEU A 11 -1.39 7.71 38.37
C LEU A 11 0.12 7.87 38.70
N LEU A 12 0.50 8.00 39.95
CA LEU A 12 1.91 8.12 40.36
C LEU A 12 2.67 6.80 40.20
N ILE A 13 2.03 5.66 40.43
CA ILE A 13 2.64 4.34 40.17
C ILE A 13 2.80 4.08 38.66
N GLY A 14 1.89 4.59 37.84
CA GLY A 14 2.02 4.51 36.38
C GLY A 14 3.21 5.30 35.81
N VAL A 15 3.67 6.34 36.48
CA VAL A 15 4.80 7.19 36.03
C VAL A 15 6.16 6.52 36.26
N THR A 16 6.25 5.48 37.10
CA THR A 16 7.51 4.75 37.33
C THR A 16 7.70 3.54 36.41
N MET A 17 6.73 3.21 35.55
CA MET A 17 6.88 2.21 34.52
C MET A 17 7.53 2.86 33.30
N PHE A 18 8.79 2.61 33.10
CA PHE A 18 9.69 2.95 31.98
C PHE A 18 8.97 3.28 30.65
N ALA A 19 8.45 4.49 30.53
CA ALA A 19 7.83 4.97 29.31
C ALA A 19 8.85 5.36 28.22
N GLN A 20 10.14 5.32 28.52
CA GLN A 20 11.23 5.60 27.59
C GLN A 20 12.21 4.42 27.56
N GLN A 21 11.99 3.52 26.61
CA GLN A 21 12.76 2.28 26.50
C GLN A 21 14.15 2.44 25.81
N ALA A 22 14.50 3.61 25.30
CA ALA A 22 15.70 3.80 24.49
C ALA A 22 16.76 4.74 25.07
N LEU A 23 16.76 4.99 26.39
CA LEU A 23 17.71 5.93 27.02
C LEU A 23 19.16 5.41 27.11
N TRP A 24 19.39 4.11 26.88
CA TRP A 24 20.67 3.44 27.13
C TRP A 24 21.26 2.77 25.88
N GLY A 25 20.96 3.28 24.68
CA GLY A 25 21.55 2.78 23.44
C GLY A 25 23.01 3.19 23.30
N THR A 26 23.85 2.32 22.72
CA THR A 26 25.15 2.71 22.16
C THR A 26 24.96 3.80 21.12
N ALA A 27 25.93 4.72 20.98
CA ALA A 27 25.89 5.74 19.93
C ALA A 27 25.56 5.09 18.58
N PRO A 28 24.46 5.51 17.91
CA PRO A 28 24.04 4.87 16.68
C PRO A 28 25.07 5.10 15.59
N VAL A 29 25.37 4.08 14.81
CA VAL A 29 26.02 4.27 13.51
C VAL A 29 25.01 4.95 12.57
N VAL A 30 25.48 5.78 11.64
CA VAL A 30 24.60 6.37 10.62
C VAL A 30 24.43 5.33 9.50
N SER A 31 23.19 4.88 9.30
CA SER A 31 22.82 3.92 8.25
C SER A 31 21.32 4.06 7.89
N PRO A 32 20.96 4.16 6.59
CA PRO A 32 21.86 4.47 5.47
C PRO A 32 22.33 5.92 5.50
N GLU A 33 23.54 6.18 5.06
CA GLU A 33 24.06 7.52 4.82
C GLU A 33 24.02 7.81 3.33
N ILE A 34 23.18 8.75 2.91
CA ILE A 34 23.05 9.17 1.52
C ILE A 34 23.99 10.34 1.28
N HIS A 35 24.92 10.19 0.33
CA HIS A 35 25.88 11.22 -0.02
C HIS A 35 25.34 12.16 -1.10
N ASP A 36 25.95 13.35 -1.24
CA ASP A 36 25.54 14.38 -2.22
C ASP A 36 25.55 13.88 -3.67
N ASN A 37 26.39 12.89 -3.98
CA ASN A 37 26.47 12.25 -5.29
C ASN A 37 25.50 11.07 -5.46
N ASN A 38 24.56 10.85 -4.54
CA ASN A 38 23.63 9.72 -4.52
C ASN A 38 24.27 8.33 -4.34
N THR A 39 25.54 8.23 -3.96
CA THR A 39 26.04 6.97 -3.40
C THR A 39 25.52 6.81 -1.97
N VAL A 40 25.41 5.56 -1.50
CA VAL A 40 24.84 5.27 -0.18
C VAL A 40 25.75 4.34 0.59
N THR A 41 26.06 4.73 1.83
CA THR A 41 26.82 3.90 2.75
C THR A 41 25.90 3.27 3.78
N PHE A 42 25.97 1.96 3.89
CA PHE A 42 25.24 1.14 4.87
C PHE A 42 26.23 0.66 5.93
N ARG A 43 25.84 0.79 7.21
CA ARG A 43 26.68 0.37 8.33
C ARG A 43 25.87 -0.49 9.30
N PHE A 44 26.51 -1.53 9.80
CA PHE A 44 25.93 -2.41 10.81
C PHE A 44 26.96 -2.72 11.91
N LYS A 45 26.62 -2.42 13.16
CA LYS A 45 27.52 -2.71 14.28
C LYS A 45 27.28 -4.13 14.80
N ALA A 46 28.20 -5.03 14.53
CA ALA A 46 28.15 -6.44 14.92
C ALA A 46 29.55 -6.98 15.24
N PRO A 47 30.15 -6.61 16.40
CA PRO A 47 31.56 -6.92 16.70
C PRO A 47 31.86 -8.41 16.91
N LYS A 48 30.84 -9.27 16.98
CA LYS A 48 30.99 -10.72 17.12
C LYS A 48 30.52 -11.50 15.90
N ALA A 49 30.02 -10.83 14.87
CA ALA A 49 29.59 -11.48 13.66
C ALA A 49 30.78 -12.01 12.85
N VAL A 50 30.60 -13.15 12.22
CA VAL A 50 31.59 -13.74 11.30
C VAL A 50 31.38 -13.19 9.89
N ARG A 51 30.12 -12.84 9.55
CA ARG A 51 29.76 -12.33 8.22
C ARG A 51 28.55 -11.40 8.31
N VAL A 52 28.65 -10.24 7.68
CA VAL A 52 27.53 -9.33 7.50
C VAL A 52 27.34 -9.05 6.01
N GLN A 53 26.11 -9.19 5.55
CA GLN A 53 25.73 -8.96 4.16
C GLN A 53 24.57 -7.96 4.10
N LEU A 54 24.46 -7.28 2.96
CA LEU A 54 23.34 -6.41 2.60
C LEU A 54 22.56 -7.04 1.45
N THR A 55 21.25 -7.03 1.54
CA THR A 55 20.36 -7.35 0.42
C THR A 55 19.41 -6.18 0.17
N GLY A 56 19.13 -5.85 -1.08
CA GLY A 56 18.28 -4.73 -1.46
C GLY A 56 17.95 -4.74 -2.95
N ASP A 57 16.87 -4.07 -3.30
CA ASP A 57 16.37 -3.99 -4.68
C ASP A 57 17.20 -3.10 -5.61
N PHE A 58 18.14 -2.33 -5.06
CA PHE A 58 19.15 -1.57 -5.80
C PHE A 58 20.41 -2.38 -6.18
N LEU A 59 20.54 -3.60 -5.68
CA LEU A 59 21.66 -4.48 -6.00
C LEU A 59 21.36 -5.34 -7.23
N PRO A 60 22.38 -5.76 -8.00
CA PRO A 60 22.16 -6.60 -9.16
C PRO A 60 21.37 -7.87 -8.81
N VAL A 61 20.31 -8.11 -9.56
CA VAL A 61 19.39 -9.24 -9.33
C VAL A 61 20.12 -10.57 -9.42
N GLN A 62 19.88 -11.45 -8.46
CA GLN A 62 20.33 -12.84 -8.52
C GLN A 62 19.34 -13.66 -9.34
N LYS A 63 19.75 -14.12 -10.52
CA LYS A 63 18.93 -15.01 -11.33
C LYS A 63 19.03 -16.43 -10.80
N ASN A 64 18.04 -16.85 -10.02
CA ASN A 64 17.78 -18.25 -9.73
C ASN A 64 16.82 -18.83 -10.77
N ALA A 65 16.90 -20.13 -11.04
CA ALA A 65 16.18 -20.80 -12.12
C ALA A 65 14.64 -20.66 -12.07
N LYS A 66 14.08 -20.08 -11.02
CA LYS A 66 12.62 -19.93 -10.82
C LYS A 66 12.17 -18.52 -10.41
N PHE A 67 13.04 -17.69 -9.82
CA PHE A 67 12.67 -16.35 -9.32
C PHE A 67 13.87 -15.41 -9.42
N GLU A 68 13.57 -14.13 -9.72
CA GLU A 68 14.51 -13.05 -9.53
C GLU A 68 14.49 -12.64 -8.05
N ALA A 69 15.63 -12.74 -7.38
CA ALA A 69 15.80 -12.31 -5.99
C ALA A 69 16.65 -11.04 -5.93
N PRO A 70 16.41 -10.14 -4.98
CA PRO A 70 17.29 -9.00 -4.74
C PRO A 70 18.75 -9.45 -4.58
N GLY A 71 19.67 -8.64 -5.07
CA GLY A 71 21.10 -8.90 -4.95
C GLY A 71 21.56 -8.97 -3.50
N ILE A 72 22.72 -9.61 -3.29
CA ILE A 72 23.38 -9.71 -1.98
C ILE A 72 24.85 -9.32 -2.15
N VAL A 73 25.36 -8.50 -1.23
CA VAL A 73 26.77 -8.12 -1.16
C VAL A 73 27.31 -8.32 0.25
N ASP A 74 28.58 -8.68 0.37
CA ASP A 74 29.29 -8.74 1.66
C ASP A 74 29.70 -7.32 2.09
N LEU A 75 29.55 -7.03 3.38
CA LEU A 75 30.12 -5.84 4.01
C LEU A 75 31.55 -6.14 4.42
N LYS A 76 32.36 -5.09 4.54
CA LYS A 76 33.71 -5.16 5.07
C LYS A 76 33.71 -4.77 6.54
N GLU A 77 34.36 -5.58 7.36
CA GLU A 77 34.56 -5.25 8.77
C GLU A 77 35.55 -4.08 8.91
N GLY A 78 35.10 -3.07 9.66
CA GLY A 78 35.90 -1.89 10.02
C GLY A 78 36.28 -1.88 11.50
N GLN A 79 36.55 -0.68 12.01
CA GLN A 79 36.88 -0.51 13.43
C GLN A 79 35.70 -0.77 14.35
N GLU A 80 35.96 -1.21 15.57
CA GLU A 80 34.95 -1.46 16.61
C GLU A 80 33.81 -2.41 16.22
N GLY A 81 34.03 -3.30 15.25
CA GLY A 81 33.03 -4.24 14.75
C GLY A 81 31.91 -3.58 13.96
N VAL A 82 32.17 -2.45 13.34
CA VAL A 82 31.27 -1.81 12.38
C VAL A 82 31.54 -2.36 10.99
N TRP A 83 30.55 -3.02 10.41
CA TRP A 83 30.57 -3.52 9.05
C TRP A 83 30.04 -2.47 8.11
N GLU A 84 30.67 -2.27 6.94
CA GLU A 84 30.32 -1.20 6.02
C GLU A 84 30.30 -1.67 4.55
N TYR A 85 29.35 -1.12 3.79
CA TYR A 85 29.30 -1.19 2.35
C TYR A 85 28.84 0.15 1.78
N THR A 86 29.55 0.66 0.78
CA THR A 86 29.13 1.84 0.01
C THR A 86 28.83 1.40 -1.42
N THR A 87 27.71 1.88 -1.97
CA THR A 87 27.36 1.60 -3.38
C THR A 87 28.48 2.14 -4.28
N PRO A 88 28.99 1.34 -5.25
CA PRO A 88 30.09 1.76 -6.11
C PRO A 88 29.68 2.89 -7.06
N GLU A 89 28.41 2.96 -7.42
CA GLU A 89 27.83 3.94 -8.32
C GLU A 89 26.67 4.69 -7.65
N PRO A 90 26.35 5.92 -8.09
CA PRO A 90 25.17 6.65 -7.66
C PRO A 90 23.89 5.87 -7.95
N LEU A 91 22.99 5.83 -6.98
CA LEU A 91 21.65 5.26 -7.17
C LEU A 91 20.75 6.24 -7.92
N LYS A 92 19.87 5.71 -8.75
CA LYS A 92 18.84 6.51 -9.44
C LYS A 92 17.80 7.05 -8.42
N PRO A 93 17.13 8.17 -8.72
CA PRO A 93 16.02 8.64 -7.90
C PRO A 93 14.89 7.60 -7.82
N GLU A 94 14.70 7.01 -6.63
CA GLU A 94 13.66 6.02 -6.34
C GLU A 94 13.52 5.80 -4.82
N LEU A 95 12.46 5.09 -4.41
CA LEU A 95 12.32 4.48 -3.10
C LEU A 95 12.92 3.07 -3.14
N TYR A 96 13.85 2.81 -2.26
CA TYR A 96 14.57 1.54 -2.18
C TYR A 96 14.30 0.82 -0.86
N SER A 97 14.29 -0.50 -0.93
CA SER A 97 14.18 -1.38 0.23
C SER A 97 15.47 -2.19 0.45
N TYR A 98 15.77 -2.50 1.73
CA TYR A 98 16.94 -3.30 2.09
C TYR A 98 16.78 -4.01 3.44
N SER A 99 17.65 -4.98 3.67
CA SER A 99 17.83 -5.65 4.96
C SER A 99 19.29 -6.10 5.10
N PHE A 100 19.75 -6.32 6.32
CA PHE A 100 20.99 -6.99 6.59
C PHE A 100 20.82 -8.51 6.73
N ILE A 101 21.89 -9.26 6.49
CA ILE A 101 21.99 -10.69 6.79
C ILE A 101 23.23 -10.87 7.65
N VAL A 102 23.03 -11.19 8.93
CA VAL A 102 24.10 -11.35 9.92
C VAL A 102 24.21 -12.82 10.26
N ASP A 103 25.34 -13.45 9.93
CA ASP A 103 25.58 -14.88 10.14
C ASP A 103 24.41 -15.78 9.65
N GLY A 104 23.84 -15.40 8.52
CA GLY A 104 22.72 -16.10 7.89
C GLY A 104 21.32 -15.67 8.37
N LEU A 105 21.19 -14.83 9.38
CA LEU A 105 19.91 -14.32 9.88
C LEU A 105 19.57 -12.98 9.23
N ARG A 106 18.37 -12.88 8.63
CA ARG A 106 17.86 -11.62 8.08
C ARG A 106 17.44 -10.69 9.20
N MET A 107 17.93 -9.46 9.18
CA MET A 107 17.69 -8.45 10.20
C MET A 107 17.37 -7.09 9.59
N ASN A 108 16.52 -6.34 10.28
CA ASN A 108 16.33 -4.94 9.97
C ASN A 108 17.53 -4.11 10.45
N ASP A 109 17.75 -2.98 9.80
CA ASP A 109 18.74 -2.00 10.23
C ASP A 109 18.26 -1.29 11.52
N PRO A 110 18.95 -1.46 12.66
CA PRO A 110 18.56 -0.80 13.90
C PRO A 110 18.81 0.71 13.89
N ALA A 111 19.61 1.21 12.95
CA ALA A 111 19.89 2.64 12.77
C ALA A 111 18.84 3.34 11.90
N ASN A 112 17.99 2.60 11.19
CA ASN A 112 16.94 3.13 10.36
C ASN A 112 15.56 2.69 10.86
N VAL A 113 14.82 3.61 11.47
CA VAL A 113 13.46 3.35 11.95
C VAL A 113 12.39 3.42 10.86
N TYR A 114 12.76 3.76 9.64
CA TYR A 114 11.83 3.81 8.51
C TYR A 114 11.60 2.40 7.97
N LEU A 115 10.56 1.78 8.50
CA LEU A 115 10.14 0.42 8.18
C LEU A 115 8.80 0.44 7.43
N ILE A 116 8.69 -0.42 6.42
CA ILE A 116 7.45 -0.69 5.72
C ILE A 116 7.14 -2.19 5.83
N ARG A 117 5.88 -2.51 6.11
CA ARG A 117 5.39 -3.87 6.09
C ARG A 117 4.83 -4.21 4.71
N ASP A 118 5.34 -5.30 4.14
CA ASP A 118 4.75 -5.98 2.99
C ASP A 118 4.38 -7.41 3.40
N VAL A 119 3.09 -7.71 3.40
CA VAL A 119 2.51 -8.96 3.95
C VAL A 119 2.98 -9.20 5.38
N SER A 120 3.92 -10.11 5.59
CA SER A 120 4.52 -10.49 6.88
C SER A 120 5.96 -10.00 7.07
N THR A 121 6.52 -9.34 6.06
CA THR A 121 7.92 -8.88 6.08
C THR A 121 7.98 -7.40 6.43
N LEU A 122 8.80 -7.05 7.42
CA LEU A 122 9.21 -5.68 7.68
C LEU A 122 10.55 -5.44 6.98
N THR A 123 10.63 -4.39 6.19
CA THR A 123 11.85 -4.02 5.49
C THR A 123 12.17 -2.55 5.71
N ASN A 124 13.46 -2.24 5.82
CA ASN A 124 13.90 -0.85 5.86
C ASN A 124 13.83 -0.22 4.49
N VAL A 125 13.53 1.06 4.43
CA VAL A 125 13.47 1.82 3.19
C VAL A 125 14.22 3.14 3.31
N PHE A 126 14.64 3.66 2.16
CA PHE A 126 15.17 5.01 2.00
C PHE A 126 14.78 5.56 0.63
N ILE A 127 14.91 6.86 0.43
CA ILE A 127 14.55 7.52 -0.82
C ILE A 127 15.74 8.32 -1.32
N ILE A 128 16.15 8.03 -2.56
CA ILE A 128 17.04 8.92 -3.33
C ILE A 128 16.14 9.93 -4.04
N GLY A 129 16.31 11.22 -3.73
CA GLY A 129 15.49 12.30 -4.31
C GLY A 129 15.82 12.58 -5.77
N GLY A 130 14.90 13.26 -6.46
CA GLY A 130 14.96 13.61 -7.86
C GLY A 130 13.87 12.95 -8.68
N ASP A 131 13.61 13.48 -9.86
CA ASP A 131 12.63 12.96 -10.83
C ASP A 131 11.28 12.54 -10.20
N ARG A 132 10.82 11.34 -10.50
CA ARG A 132 9.57 10.81 -9.93
C ARG A 132 9.66 10.51 -8.43
N ALA A 133 10.86 10.26 -7.90
CA ALA A 133 11.02 9.96 -6.48
C ALA A 133 10.65 11.16 -5.59
N ASP A 134 10.71 12.37 -6.12
CA ASP A 134 10.28 13.56 -5.39
C ASP A 134 8.77 13.56 -5.09
N PHE A 135 7.97 12.79 -5.82
CA PHE A 135 6.56 12.57 -5.45
C PHE A 135 6.39 11.69 -4.22
N TYR A 136 7.35 10.81 -3.92
CA TYR A 136 7.29 9.91 -2.76
C TYR A 136 7.74 10.58 -1.47
N LYS A 137 8.50 11.68 -1.56
CA LYS A 137 9.03 12.42 -0.40
C LYS A 137 7.97 13.29 0.26
N VAL A 138 8.18 13.58 1.53
CA VAL A 138 7.51 14.70 2.19
C VAL A 138 8.19 15.98 1.71
N ASN A 139 7.47 16.81 0.98
CA ASN A 139 7.93 18.09 0.49
C ASN A 139 7.22 19.23 1.27
N PRO A 140 7.75 20.47 1.29
CA PRO A 140 7.14 21.61 1.97
C PRO A 140 5.92 22.13 1.19
N VAL A 141 4.86 21.35 1.12
CA VAL A 141 3.59 21.62 0.47
C VAL A 141 2.44 21.47 1.48
N PRO A 142 1.24 22.02 1.22
CA PRO A 142 0.08 21.73 2.06
C PRO A 142 -0.21 20.24 2.13
N HIS A 143 -0.37 19.69 3.34
CA HIS A 143 -0.60 18.27 3.57
C HIS A 143 -2.07 17.96 3.87
N GLY A 144 -2.54 16.83 3.33
CA GLY A 144 -3.83 16.26 3.67
C GLY A 144 -3.84 15.53 5.02
N THR A 145 -5.01 15.08 5.43
CA THR A 145 -5.22 14.33 6.66
C THR A 145 -5.43 12.85 6.35
N VAL A 146 -4.82 11.98 7.12
CA VAL A 146 -5.02 10.52 7.06
C VAL A 146 -5.75 10.07 8.31
N SER A 147 -6.90 9.43 8.12
CA SER A 147 -7.74 8.91 9.20
C SER A 147 -7.93 7.40 9.06
N ARG A 148 -7.89 6.69 10.17
CA ARG A 148 -8.29 5.29 10.26
C ARG A 148 -9.66 5.23 10.90
N ILE A 149 -10.63 4.72 10.17
CA ILE A 149 -12.03 4.75 10.59
C ILE A 149 -12.64 3.36 10.55
N TRP A 150 -13.52 3.12 11.50
CA TRP A 150 -14.30 1.89 11.59
C TRP A 150 -15.69 2.09 11.00
N TYR A 151 -16.22 1.06 10.37
CA TYR A 151 -17.55 1.03 9.81
C TYR A 151 -18.15 -0.35 9.98
N ASP A 152 -19.45 -0.40 10.18
CA ASP A 152 -20.19 -1.65 10.20
C ASP A 152 -20.44 -2.15 8.78
N SER A 153 -20.19 -3.44 8.55
CA SER A 153 -20.48 -4.14 7.30
C SER A 153 -21.42 -5.29 7.54
N PRO A 154 -22.75 -5.05 7.52
CA PRO A 154 -23.77 -6.08 7.71
C PRO A 154 -23.65 -7.24 6.73
N ALA A 155 -23.29 -6.98 5.46
CA ALA A 155 -23.12 -8.02 4.45
C ALA A 155 -21.99 -8.99 4.77
N LEU A 156 -20.95 -8.53 5.46
CA LEU A 156 -19.84 -9.40 5.90
C LEU A 156 -19.97 -9.86 7.36
N GLY A 157 -20.92 -9.27 8.12
CA GLY A 157 -21.13 -9.56 9.54
C GLY A 157 -19.95 -9.14 10.42
N LEU A 158 -19.27 -8.05 10.06
CA LEU A 158 -18.06 -7.55 10.71
C LEU A 158 -18.09 -6.04 10.86
N GLU A 159 -17.56 -5.55 11.97
CA GLU A 159 -17.05 -4.18 12.03
C GLU A 159 -15.68 -4.15 11.37
N ARG A 160 -15.45 -3.22 10.44
CA ARG A 160 -14.26 -3.20 9.60
C ARG A 160 -13.59 -1.85 9.59
N ARG A 161 -12.26 -1.85 9.40
CA ARG A 161 -11.47 -0.64 9.31
C ARG A 161 -11.12 -0.28 7.86
N MET A 162 -11.02 1.01 7.59
CA MET A 162 -10.46 1.55 6.35
C MET A 162 -9.59 2.76 6.65
N THR A 163 -8.65 3.06 5.77
CA THR A 163 -7.84 4.28 5.80
C THR A 163 -8.42 5.28 4.80
N VAL A 164 -8.58 6.53 5.23
CA VAL A 164 -9.11 7.61 4.39
C VAL A 164 -8.15 8.79 4.40
N TYR A 165 -7.78 9.24 3.21
CA TYR A 165 -7.07 10.50 3.00
C TYR A 165 -8.07 11.58 2.58
N THR A 166 -7.98 12.76 3.20
CA THR A 166 -8.67 13.98 2.78
C THR A 166 -7.65 15.05 2.39
N PRO A 167 -7.88 15.81 1.30
CA PRO A 167 -6.88 16.76 0.81
C PRO A 167 -6.70 17.95 1.75
N ALA A 168 -5.56 18.63 1.66
CA ALA A 168 -5.27 19.82 2.44
C ALA A 168 -6.41 20.84 2.36
N GLY A 169 -6.79 21.39 3.50
CA GLY A 169 -7.88 22.36 3.63
C GLY A 169 -9.30 21.73 3.59
N TYR A 170 -9.40 20.41 3.59
CA TYR A 170 -10.71 19.74 3.62
C TYR A 170 -11.53 20.18 4.84
N GLU A 171 -10.96 20.20 6.04
CA GLU A 171 -11.67 20.47 7.29
C GLU A 171 -12.32 21.86 7.30
N THR A 172 -11.67 22.87 6.71
CA THR A 172 -12.12 24.26 6.66
C THR A 172 -12.93 24.61 5.41
N SER A 173 -12.93 23.72 4.42
CA SER A 173 -13.63 23.93 3.15
C SER A 173 -15.06 23.40 3.20
N GLY A 174 -16.04 24.15 2.68
CA GLY A 174 -17.39 23.68 2.42
C GLY A 174 -17.56 22.89 1.11
N LYS A 175 -16.48 22.65 0.36
CA LYS A 175 -16.53 22.03 -0.97
C LYS A 175 -16.83 20.53 -0.86
N ARG A 176 -17.40 19.97 -1.93
CA ARG A 176 -17.51 18.53 -2.16
C ARG A 176 -16.40 18.05 -3.06
N TYR A 177 -15.90 16.86 -2.79
CA TYR A 177 -14.72 16.30 -3.45
C TYR A 177 -15.06 15.02 -4.20
N PRO A 178 -14.40 14.73 -5.33
CA PRO A 178 -14.44 13.41 -5.93
C PRO A 178 -13.77 12.39 -5.00
N VAL A 179 -14.13 11.13 -5.16
CA VAL A 179 -13.62 10.02 -4.34
C VAL A 179 -12.92 9.00 -5.22
N LEU A 180 -11.69 8.63 -4.85
CA LEU A 180 -10.98 7.48 -5.37
C LEU A 180 -11.04 6.36 -4.32
N TYR A 181 -11.60 5.21 -4.69
CA TYR A 181 -11.49 3.97 -3.93
C TYR A 181 -10.27 3.21 -4.46
N LEU A 182 -9.27 3.02 -3.62
CA LEU A 182 -7.96 2.48 -4.00
C LEU A 182 -7.71 1.17 -3.28
N LEU A 183 -7.72 0.05 -4.02
CA LEU A 183 -7.76 -1.30 -3.50
C LEU A 183 -6.39 -1.97 -3.54
N HIS A 184 -5.98 -2.59 -2.43
CA HIS A 184 -4.68 -3.23 -2.28
C HIS A 184 -4.60 -4.61 -2.94
N GLY A 185 -3.38 -5.09 -3.16
CA GLY A 185 -3.09 -6.43 -3.66
C GLY A 185 -3.20 -7.52 -2.60
N MET A 186 -3.07 -8.78 -3.02
CA MET A 186 -3.10 -9.94 -2.13
C MET A 186 -2.03 -9.82 -1.04
N GLY A 187 -2.38 -10.18 0.18
CA GLY A 187 -1.51 -10.05 1.36
C GLY A 187 -1.47 -8.66 1.99
N GLY A 188 -2.02 -7.64 1.31
CA GLY A 188 -2.19 -6.29 1.87
C GLY A 188 -3.45 -6.16 2.73
N ASP A 189 -3.66 -4.96 3.20
CA ASP A 189 -4.81 -4.51 3.98
C ASP A 189 -4.99 -2.98 3.82
N GLU A 190 -5.81 -2.36 4.66
CA GLU A 190 -6.11 -0.93 4.59
C GLU A 190 -4.90 -0.01 4.86
N GLU A 191 -3.75 -0.55 5.30
CA GLU A 191 -2.51 0.20 5.50
C GLU A 191 -1.57 0.16 4.28
N ALA A 192 -1.78 -0.76 3.34
CA ALA A 192 -0.84 -1.00 2.25
C ALA A 192 -0.61 0.24 1.38
N TRP A 193 -1.66 0.87 0.89
CA TRP A 193 -1.53 2.03 0.02
C TRP A 193 -1.01 3.28 0.72
N ILE A 194 -1.31 3.46 2.02
CA ILE A 194 -0.83 4.63 2.75
C ILE A 194 0.64 4.48 3.17
N SER A 195 1.05 3.28 3.55
CA SER A 195 2.41 3.01 4.05
C SER A 195 3.38 2.63 2.94
N LEU A 196 3.09 1.52 2.22
CA LEU A 196 3.93 1.03 1.12
C LEU A 196 3.76 1.89 -0.14
N GLY A 197 2.52 2.25 -0.51
CA GLY A 197 2.20 3.05 -1.69
C GLY A 197 2.41 4.55 -1.53
N ARG A 198 2.68 5.06 -0.32
CA ARG A 198 2.93 6.47 0.00
C ARG A 198 1.87 7.44 -0.56
N THR A 199 0.63 7.02 -0.58
CA THR A 199 -0.49 7.71 -1.24
C THR A 199 -0.64 9.16 -0.78
N ALA A 200 -0.49 9.45 0.53
CA ALA A 200 -0.61 10.82 1.03
C ALA A 200 0.45 11.75 0.44
N GLN A 201 1.72 11.33 0.44
CA GLN A 201 2.82 12.12 -0.08
C GLN A 201 2.67 12.37 -1.58
N ILE A 202 2.31 11.33 -2.35
CA ILE A 202 2.09 11.45 -3.79
C ILE A 202 0.96 12.44 -4.09
N LEU A 203 -0.15 12.34 -3.38
CA LEU A 203 -1.29 13.24 -3.61
C LEU A 203 -1.01 14.67 -3.18
N ASP A 204 -0.40 14.88 -2.01
CA ASP A 204 -0.03 16.21 -1.55
C ASP A 204 0.85 16.92 -2.59
N ASN A 205 1.87 16.21 -3.09
CA ASN A 205 2.79 16.75 -4.09
C ASN A 205 2.10 17.00 -5.44
N LEU A 206 1.29 16.07 -5.93
CA LEU A 206 0.58 16.21 -7.20
C LEU A 206 -0.49 17.31 -7.15
N ILE A 207 -1.22 17.43 -6.04
CA ILE A 207 -2.23 18.46 -5.84
C ILE A 207 -1.58 19.83 -5.77
N ALA A 208 -0.48 19.98 -5.02
CA ALA A 208 0.27 21.22 -4.91
C ALA A 208 0.84 21.68 -6.26
N GLN A 209 1.22 20.74 -7.13
CA GLN A 209 1.69 21.04 -8.49
C GLN A 209 0.55 21.24 -9.52
N GLY A 210 -0.71 21.15 -9.10
CA GLY A 210 -1.86 21.25 -10.00
C GLY A 210 -2.01 20.06 -10.98
N LYS A 211 -1.25 18.98 -10.77
CA LYS A 211 -1.29 17.74 -11.59
C LYS A 211 -2.42 16.79 -11.20
N ALA A 212 -2.90 16.88 -9.97
CA ALA A 212 -4.08 16.17 -9.51
C ALA A 212 -5.11 17.14 -8.92
N LYS A 213 -6.39 16.83 -9.11
CA LYS A 213 -7.47 17.55 -8.41
C LYS A 213 -7.49 17.13 -6.94
N PRO A 214 -7.78 18.04 -6.00
CA PRO A 214 -8.06 17.65 -4.63
C PRO A 214 -9.18 16.61 -4.57
N MET A 215 -8.93 15.48 -3.91
CA MET A 215 -9.85 14.35 -3.83
C MET A 215 -9.76 13.65 -2.48
N ILE A 216 -10.81 12.95 -2.11
CA ILE A 216 -10.81 11.98 -1.01
C ILE A 216 -10.29 10.66 -1.58
N VAL A 217 -9.40 9.96 -0.84
CA VAL A 217 -9.01 8.60 -1.21
C VAL A 217 -9.39 7.65 -0.08
N VAL A 218 -10.12 6.61 -0.45
CA VAL A 218 -10.60 5.56 0.45
C VAL A 218 -9.83 4.29 0.17
N MET A 219 -9.12 3.80 1.16
CA MET A 219 -8.30 2.59 1.09
C MET A 219 -8.88 1.56 2.05
N PRO A 220 -9.86 0.77 1.60
CA PRO A 220 -10.49 -0.24 2.44
C PRO A 220 -9.66 -1.51 2.50
N ASN A 221 -9.91 -2.34 3.52
CA ASN A 221 -9.41 -3.69 3.56
C ASN A 221 -10.20 -4.59 2.58
N GLY A 222 -9.54 -5.13 1.57
CA GLY A 222 -10.14 -6.00 0.55
C GLY A 222 -10.35 -7.45 1.00
N ASN A 223 -9.88 -7.82 2.20
CA ASN A 223 -9.99 -9.18 2.72
C ASN A 223 -11.33 -9.35 3.45
N ALA A 224 -12.28 -10.05 2.84
CA ALA A 224 -13.66 -10.17 3.33
C ALA A 224 -13.80 -10.76 4.74
N SER A 225 -12.83 -11.55 5.20
CA SER A 225 -12.85 -12.19 6.52
C SER A 225 -12.08 -11.45 7.61
N GLN A 226 -11.55 -10.26 7.31
CA GLN A 226 -10.66 -9.50 8.19
C GLN A 226 -11.32 -8.20 8.66
N GLU A 227 -11.23 -7.88 9.94
CA GLU A 227 -11.72 -6.62 10.51
C GLU A 227 -10.78 -5.46 10.17
N ALA A 228 -9.48 -5.66 10.40
CA ALA A 228 -8.46 -4.65 10.24
C ALA A 228 -7.08 -5.32 9.98
N ALA A 229 -6.08 -4.52 9.69
CA ALA A 229 -4.69 -4.94 9.57
C ALA A 229 -4.23 -5.77 10.79
N PRO A 230 -3.22 -6.64 10.62
CA PRO A 230 -2.69 -7.46 11.71
C PRO A 230 -2.32 -6.64 12.95
N GLY A 231 -2.80 -7.08 14.11
CA GLY A 231 -2.60 -6.39 15.38
C GLY A 231 -3.62 -5.31 15.72
N GLU A 232 -4.50 -4.97 14.78
CA GLU A 232 -5.52 -3.92 14.95
C GLU A 232 -6.95 -4.50 15.07
N SER A 233 -7.11 -5.81 15.00
CA SER A 233 -8.39 -6.49 15.13
C SER A 233 -8.72 -6.77 16.60
N SER A 234 -10.01 -6.70 16.95
CA SER A 234 -10.54 -7.12 18.25
C SER A 234 -10.29 -8.62 18.55
N ARG A 235 -10.02 -9.40 17.52
CA ARG A 235 -9.71 -10.83 17.59
C ARG A 235 -8.24 -11.13 17.91
N GLY A 236 -7.46 -10.10 18.25
CA GLY A 236 -6.05 -10.21 18.62
C GLY A 236 -5.10 -10.28 17.44
N MET A 237 -3.97 -10.95 17.65
CA MET A 237 -2.92 -11.07 16.64
C MET A 237 -3.30 -12.09 15.56
N VAL A 238 -3.82 -11.60 14.45
CA VAL A 238 -4.01 -12.41 13.24
C VAL A 238 -2.74 -12.30 12.40
N PRO A 239 -1.97 -13.39 12.20
CA PRO A 239 -0.77 -13.34 11.38
C PRO A 239 -1.07 -12.88 9.96
N PRO A 240 -0.26 -11.98 9.39
CA PRO A 240 -0.41 -11.61 7.99
C PRO A 240 -0.12 -12.81 7.09
N THR A 241 -0.94 -12.97 6.05
CA THR A 241 -0.81 -14.07 5.08
C THR A 241 -1.18 -13.56 3.69
N MET A 242 -0.61 -14.20 2.67
CA MET A 242 -0.94 -13.91 1.27
C MET A 242 -2.39 -14.22 0.93
N GLN A 243 -2.97 -15.24 1.53
CA GLN A 243 -4.31 -15.67 1.19
C GLN A 243 -5.17 -15.83 2.46
N LEU A 244 -6.27 -15.09 2.47
CA LEU A 244 -7.28 -15.13 3.52
C LEU A 244 -8.58 -15.77 3.01
N PRO A 245 -9.37 -16.42 3.90
CA PRO A 245 -10.64 -17.00 3.52
C PRO A 245 -11.60 -15.97 2.91
N LYS A 246 -12.46 -16.43 1.98
CA LYS A 246 -13.47 -15.63 1.28
C LYS A 246 -12.91 -14.45 0.44
N THR A 247 -11.61 -14.38 0.29
CA THR A 247 -10.96 -13.41 -0.60
C THR A 247 -11.19 -13.84 -2.05
N MET A 248 -11.64 -12.93 -2.90
CA MET A 248 -11.97 -13.19 -4.31
C MET A 248 -13.07 -14.28 -4.50
N GLU A 249 -14.03 -14.32 -3.59
CA GLU A 249 -15.18 -15.24 -3.66
C GLU A 249 -16.53 -14.49 -3.85
N GLY A 250 -16.50 -13.19 -4.12
CA GLY A 250 -17.66 -12.37 -4.44
C GLY A 250 -18.29 -11.64 -3.27
N SER A 251 -18.03 -12.06 -2.03
CA SER A 251 -18.63 -11.45 -0.84
C SER A 251 -18.17 -10.00 -0.61
N TYR A 252 -16.88 -9.72 -0.83
CA TYR A 252 -16.34 -8.37 -0.72
C TYR A 252 -16.95 -7.43 -1.77
N GLU A 253 -17.06 -7.89 -3.01
CA GLU A 253 -17.62 -7.11 -4.10
C GLU A 253 -19.12 -6.83 -3.86
N GLN A 254 -19.86 -7.79 -3.28
CA GLN A 254 -21.27 -7.60 -2.91
C GLN A 254 -21.42 -6.56 -1.78
N ALA A 255 -20.51 -6.58 -0.81
CA ALA A 255 -20.52 -5.66 0.33
C ALA A 255 -20.02 -4.25 0.00
N PHE A 256 -19.38 -4.05 -1.15
CA PHE A 256 -18.71 -2.79 -1.50
C PHE A 256 -19.62 -1.55 -1.49
N PRO A 257 -20.90 -1.62 -1.87
CA PRO A 257 -21.83 -0.48 -1.74
C PRO A 257 -21.92 0.11 -0.32
N GLU A 258 -21.76 -0.71 0.72
CA GLU A 258 -21.77 -0.25 2.13
C GLU A 258 -20.65 0.75 2.41
N ILE A 259 -19.46 0.52 1.80
CA ILE A 259 -18.32 1.45 1.89
C ILE A 259 -18.67 2.78 1.23
N VAL A 260 -19.27 2.74 0.03
CA VAL A 260 -19.65 3.95 -0.72
C VAL A 260 -20.72 4.74 0.05
N GLU A 261 -21.72 4.07 0.60
CA GLU A 261 -22.78 4.70 1.40
C GLU A 261 -22.22 5.33 2.68
N PHE A 262 -21.33 4.61 3.38
CA PHE A 262 -20.68 5.13 4.58
C PHE A 262 -19.86 6.39 4.26
N ILE A 263 -19.06 6.39 3.20
CA ILE A 263 -18.24 7.53 2.79
C ILE A 263 -19.12 8.71 2.35
N ASP A 264 -20.17 8.46 1.59
CA ASP A 264 -21.10 9.51 1.16
C ASP A 264 -21.90 10.11 2.31
N LYS A 265 -22.15 9.36 3.38
CA LYS A 265 -22.82 9.82 4.58
C LYS A 265 -21.91 10.69 5.46
N ASN A 266 -20.64 10.30 5.59
CA ASN A 266 -19.74 10.89 6.58
C ASN A 266 -18.78 11.92 6.01
N TYR A 267 -18.60 11.98 4.68
CA TYR A 267 -17.68 12.90 4.00
C TYR A 267 -18.39 13.79 2.98
N ARG A 268 -17.79 14.94 2.68
CA ARG A 268 -18.31 15.87 1.66
C ARG A 268 -17.90 15.38 0.26
N THR A 269 -18.63 14.41 -0.25
CA THR A 269 -18.40 13.77 -1.54
C THR A 269 -19.27 14.35 -2.66
N ILE A 270 -18.82 14.24 -3.90
CA ILE A 270 -19.65 14.38 -5.10
C ILE A 270 -20.37 13.04 -5.30
N LYS A 271 -21.63 12.96 -4.85
CA LYS A 271 -22.45 11.72 -4.79
C LYS A 271 -22.99 11.26 -6.14
N SER A 272 -22.16 11.31 -7.19
CA SER A 272 -22.56 10.89 -8.53
C SER A 272 -21.49 10.01 -9.15
N LYS A 273 -21.85 9.25 -10.18
CA LYS A 273 -20.92 8.44 -10.98
C LYS A 273 -19.70 9.27 -11.42
N SER A 274 -19.93 10.51 -11.89
CA SER A 274 -18.86 11.40 -12.36
C SER A 274 -17.87 11.84 -11.27
N GLY A 275 -18.24 11.70 -9.99
CA GLY A 275 -17.38 12.00 -8.85
C GLY A 275 -16.66 10.79 -8.25
N ARG A 276 -16.78 9.58 -8.86
CA ARG A 276 -16.22 8.37 -8.26
C ARG A 276 -15.27 7.64 -9.22
N ALA A 277 -14.12 7.27 -8.66
CA ALA A 277 -13.14 6.40 -9.27
C ALA A 277 -12.94 5.15 -8.41
N ILE A 278 -12.65 4.02 -9.04
CA ILE A 278 -12.17 2.80 -8.39
C ILE A 278 -10.91 2.32 -9.11
N ALA A 279 -9.87 1.99 -8.36
CA ALA A 279 -8.65 1.45 -8.91
C ALA A 279 -8.01 0.48 -7.93
N GLY A 280 -7.17 -0.44 -8.41
CA GLY A 280 -6.49 -1.36 -7.55
C GLY A 280 -5.38 -2.14 -8.22
N LEU A 281 -4.50 -2.67 -7.38
CA LEU A 281 -3.35 -3.47 -7.78
C LEU A 281 -3.65 -4.96 -7.59
N SER A 282 -3.31 -5.81 -8.58
CA SER A 282 -3.38 -7.27 -8.47
C SER A 282 -4.79 -7.76 -8.04
N MET A 283 -4.97 -8.29 -6.84
CA MET A 283 -6.27 -8.59 -6.24
C MET A 283 -7.19 -7.36 -6.19
N GLY A 284 -6.65 -6.19 -5.84
CA GLY A 284 -7.42 -4.93 -5.87
C GLY A 284 -7.87 -4.55 -7.28
N GLY A 285 -7.07 -4.88 -8.31
CA GLY A 285 -7.47 -4.77 -9.71
C GLY A 285 -8.61 -5.72 -10.06
N PHE A 286 -8.56 -6.96 -9.58
CA PHE A 286 -9.65 -7.93 -9.68
C PHE A 286 -10.93 -7.39 -9.05
N HIS A 287 -10.86 -6.92 -7.82
CA HIS A 287 -12.02 -6.31 -7.15
C HIS A 287 -12.55 -5.10 -7.93
N SER A 288 -11.66 -4.22 -8.41
CA SER A 288 -12.05 -3.03 -9.19
C SER A 288 -12.79 -3.40 -10.47
N LEU A 289 -12.30 -4.42 -11.19
CA LEU A 289 -12.96 -4.96 -12.37
C LEU A 289 -14.35 -5.50 -12.04
N HIS A 290 -14.45 -6.37 -11.03
CA HIS A 290 -15.69 -7.06 -10.74
C HIS A 290 -16.75 -6.16 -10.08
N ILE A 291 -16.33 -5.22 -9.20
CA ILE A 291 -17.21 -4.22 -8.60
C ILE A 291 -17.74 -3.27 -9.68
N SER A 292 -16.86 -2.71 -10.52
CA SER A 292 -17.27 -1.70 -11.49
C SER A 292 -18.23 -2.23 -12.57
N LYS A 293 -18.06 -3.49 -13.01
CA LYS A 293 -19.02 -4.11 -13.95
C LYS A 293 -20.31 -4.57 -13.29
N GLN A 294 -20.28 -4.91 -11.99
CA GLN A 294 -21.48 -5.26 -11.22
C GLN A 294 -22.33 -4.03 -10.94
N TYR A 295 -21.69 -2.89 -10.68
CA TYR A 295 -22.35 -1.61 -10.36
C TYR A 295 -21.97 -0.53 -11.39
N PRO A 296 -22.43 -0.65 -12.67
CA PRO A 296 -21.95 0.17 -13.79
C PRO A 296 -22.33 1.65 -13.70
N ASP A 297 -23.26 2.02 -12.81
CA ASP A 297 -23.65 3.39 -12.53
C ASP A 297 -22.92 4.01 -11.32
N MET A 298 -22.03 3.24 -10.68
CA MET A 298 -21.35 3.70 -9.47
C MET A 298 -20.05 4.47 -9.77
N PHE A 299 -19.27 4.04 -10.77
CA PHE A 299 -17.94 4.59 -11.07
C PHE A 299 -17.83 5.05 -12.50
N ASN A 300 -17.20 6.22 -12.71
CA ASN A 300 -16.94 6.77 -14.05
C ASN A 300 -15.48 6.58 -14.47
N TYR A 301 -14.59 6.28 -13.51
CA TYR A 301 -13.17 6.10 -13.73
C TYR A 301 -12.77 4.76 -13.10
N ILE A 302 -12.18 3.89 -13.91
CA ILE A 302 -11.76 2.55 -13.50
C ILE A 302 -10.27 2.39 -13.81
N GLY A 303 -9.49 1.90 -12.83
CA GLY A 303 -8.06 1.65 -12.96
C GLY A 303 -7.72 0.21 -12.57
N LEU A 304 -7.09 -0.52 -13.48
CA LEU A 304 -6.65 -1.89 -13.30
C LEU A 304 -5.12 -1.92 -13.37
N PHE A 305 -4.45 -2.13 -12.22
CA PHE A 305 -2.99 -2.11 -12.12
C PHE A 305 -2.50 -3.54 -11.89
N SER A 306 -1.77 -4.12 -12.85
CA SER A 306 -1.34 -5.52 -12.78
C SER A 306 -2.46 -6.43 -12.29
N ALA A 307 -3.65 -6.26 -12.83
CA ALA A 307 -4.86 -6.84 -12.27
C ALA A 307 -4.92 -8.36 -12.47
N ALA A 308 -5.31 -9.10 -11.43
CA ALA A 308 -5.87 -10.43 -11.63
C ALA A 308 -7.22 -10.27 -12.36
N ILE A 309 -7.47 -11.07 -13.39
CA ILE A 309 -8.62 -10.89 -14.28
C ILE A 309 -9.71 -11.92 -14.03
N MET A 310 -9.33 -13.19 -14.04
CA MET A 310 -10.30 -14.27 -14.00
C MET A 310 -10.52 -14.78 -12.57
N PRO A 311 -11.78 -14.99 -12.16
CA PRO A 311 -12.08 -15.66 -10.91
C PRO A 311 -11.62 -17.11 -10.94
N ASN A 312 -11.41 -17.70 -9.76
CA ASN A 312 -11.24 -19.14 -9.62
C ASN A 312 -12.49 -19.84 -10.16
N LYS A 313 -12.30 -20.79 -11.09
CA LYS A 313 -13.39 -21.55 -11.72
C LYS A 313 -14.23 -22.37 -10.76
N GLU A 314 -13.69 -22.69 -9.59
CA GLU A 314 -14.38 -23.46 -8.53
C GLU A 314 -15.31 -22.56 -7.70
N VAL A 315 -15.18 -21.23 -7.83
CA VAL A 315 -16.00 -20.26 -7.07
C VAL A 315 -17.23 -19.90 -7.89
N SER A 316 -18.39 -20.28 -7.39
CA SER A 316 -19.68 -19.81 -7.93
C SER A 316 -20.12 -18.55 -7.20
N SER A 317 -20.25 -17.45 -7.93
CA SER A 317 -20.75 -16.18 -7.39
C SER A 317 -21.48 -15.39 -8.47
N PRO A 318 -22.67 -14.85 -8.17
CA PRO A 318 -23.38 -13.95 -9.11
C PRO A 318 -22.55 -12.76 -9.57
N ILE A 319 -21.54 -12.36 -8.80
CA ILE A 319 -20.59 -11.28 -9.15
C ILE A 319 -19.79 -11.65 -10.41
N TYR A 320 -19.39 -12.91 -10.55
CA TYR A 320 -18.50 -13.39 -11.60
C TYR A 320 -19.22 -13.93 -12.83
N GLU A 321 -20.49 -14.30 -12.65
CA GLU A 321 -21.33 -14.81 -13.72
C GLU A 321 -21.58 -13.75 -14.81
N ASN A 322 -21.79 -14.20 -16.06
CA ASN A 322 -22.10 -13.39 -17.22
C ASN A 322 -21.16 -12.19 -17.40
N MET A 323 -19.85 -12.43 -17.35
CA MET A 323 -18.83 -11.38 -17.41
C MET A 323 -18.99 -10.50 -18.65
N GLU A 324 -19.17 -11.09 -19.84
CA GLU A 324 -19.30 -10.33 -21.08
C GLU A 324 -20.57 -9.46 -21.10
N GLY A 325 -21.69 -9.99 -20.63
CA GLY A 325 -22.94 -9.21 -20.55
C GLY A 325 -22.83 -8.03 -19.60
N LYS A 326 -22.17 -8.22 -18.44
CA LYS A 326 -21.93 -7.12 -17.48
C LYS A 326 -20.95 -6.09 -18.00
N LEU A 327 -19.88 -6.51 -18.69
CA LEU A 327 -18.96 -5.60 -19.38
C LEU A 327 -19.68 -4.79 -20.44
N LYS A 328 -20.54 -5.43 -21.24
CA LYS A 328 -21.36 -4.70 -22.22
C LYS A 328 -22.16 -3.59 -21.57
N VAL A 329 -22.90 -3.89 -20.50
CA VAL A 329 -23.68 -2.88 -19.78
C VAL A 329 -22.78 -1.76 -19.22
N GLN A 330 -21.61 -2.10 -18.68
CA GLN A 330 -20.66 -1.11 -18.17
C GLN A 330 -20.15 -0.17 -19.27
N PHE A 331 -19.78 -0.70 -20.44
CA PHE A 331 -19.28 0.12 -21.55
C PHE A 331 -20.39 0.89 -22.25
N ASP A 332 -21.61 0.36 -22.32
CA ASP A 332 -22.81 1.10 -22.80
C ASP A 332 -23.09 2.33 -21.91
N LYS A 333 -22.71 2.30 -20.62
CA LYS A 333 -22.79 3.43 -19.68
C LYS A 333 -21.61 4.42 -19.85
N ASN A 334 -20.74 4.19 -20.80
CA ASN A 334 -19.67 5.07 -21.26
C ASN A 334 -18.79 5.62 -20.11
N PRO A 335 -17.97 4.79 -19.44
CA PRO A 335 -17.03 5.27 -18.43
C PRO A 335 -16.08 6.30 -19.04
N ALA A 336 -15.80 7.38 -18.30
CA ALA A 336 -14.92 8.45 -18.77
C ALA A 336 -13.46 8.00 -18.88
N LEU A 337 -13.07 7.03 -18.08
CA LEU A 337 -11.74 6.41 -18.15
C LEU A 337 -11.84 4.93 -17.76
N TYR A 338 -11.27 4.09 -18.59
CA TYR A 338 -10.98 2.69 -18.27
C TYR A 338 -9.49 2.48 -18.52
N TRP A 339 -8.70 2.42 -17.46
CA TRP A 339 -7.24 2.38 -17.54
C TRP A 339 -6.72 1.01 -17.12
N ILE A 340 -5.85 0.45 -17.94
CA ILE A 340 -5.14 -0.80 -17.68
C ILE A 340 -3.64 -0.49 -17.68
N ALA A 341 -2.96 -0.81 -16.59
CA ALA A 341 -1.52 -0.63 -16.47
C ALA A 341 -0.87 -1.93 -15.97
N ILE A 342 0.27 -2.32 -16.59
CA ILE A 342 1.00 -3.52 -16.20
C ILE A 342 2.47 -3.41 -16.64
N GLY A 343 3.38 -4.06 -15.88
CA GLY A 343 4.78 -4.21 -16.26
C GLY A 343 4.97 -5.32 -17.30
N LYS A 344 5.96 -5.15 -18.19
CA LYS A 344 6.28 -6.14 -19.25
C LYS A 344 6.66 -7.52 -18.71
N THR A 345 7.28 -7.55 -17.55
CA THR A 345 7.77 -8.79 -16.89
C THR A 345 6.83 -9.32 -15.83
N ASP A 346 5.65 -8.69 -15.67
CA ASP A 346 4.67 -9.10 -14.67
C ASP A 346 4.09 -10.50 -14.99
N PHE A 347 3.98 -11.36 -13.99
CA PHE A 347 3.44 -12.71 -14.16
C PHE A 347 1.97 -12.73 -14.60
N LEU A 348 1.21 -11.64 -14.40
CA LEU A 348 -0.16 -11.45 -14.87
C LEU A 348 -0.24 -10.84 -16.28
N TYR A 349 0.90 -10.56 -16.92
CA TYR A 349 0.96 -9.90 -18.23
C TYR A 349 0.08 -10.59 -19.28
N LYS A 350 0.22 -11.92 -19.40
CA LYS A 350 -0.54 -12.71 -20.38
C LYS A 350 -2.05 -12.62 -20.16
N ALA A 351 -2.50 -12.72 -18.92
CA ALA A 351 -3.93 -12.63 -18.59
C ALA A 351 -4.49 -11.22 -18.91
N ASN A 352 -3.70 -10.17 -18.65
CA ASN A 352 -4.07 -8.80 -18.99
C ASN A 352 -4.05 -8.57 -20.52
N GLU A 353 -3.13 -9.19 -21.25
CA GLU A 353 -3.11 -9.15 -22.72
C GLU A 353 -4.37 -9.82 -23.31
N GLU A 354 -4.74 -11.00 -22.83
CA GLU A 354 -5.96 -11.70 -23.24
C GLU A 354 -7.21 -10.87 -22.93
N TYR A 355 -7.24 -10.21 -21.79
CA TYR A 355 -8.35 -9.32 -21.44
C TYR A 355 -8.42 -8.10 -22.35
N ARG A 356 -7.31 -7.47 -22.70
CA ARG A 356 -7.26 -6.36 -23.66
C ARG A 356 -7.75 -6.80 -25.06
N LYS A 357 -7.34 -7.98 -25.52
CA LYS A 357 -7.83 -8.56 -26.78
C LYS A 357 -9.37 -8.70 -26.78
N LEU A 358 -9.95 -9.18 -25.68
CA LEU A 358 -11.41 -9.23 -25.53
C LEU A 358 -12.05 -7.85 -25.66
N LEU A 359 -11.46 -6.82 -25.00
CA LEU A 359 -11.99 -5.45 -25.10
C LEU A 359 -11.89 -4.91 -26.53
N ASP A 360 -10.77 -5.16 -27.23
CA ASP A 360 -10.54 -4.76 -28.61
C ASP A 360 -11.55 -5.43 -29.57
N GLU A 361 -11.79 -6.73 -29.43
CA GLU A 361 -12.78 -7.49 -30.22
C GLU A 361 -14.21 -6.97 -30.04
N LYS A 362 -14.54 -6.45 -28.84
CA LYS A 362 -15.85 -5.85 -28.56
C LYS A 362 -15.90 -4.35 -28.91
N GLY A 363 -14.79 -3.74 -29.32
CA GLY A 363 -14.71 -2.31 -29.62
C GLY A 363 -14.81 -1.41 -28.40
N TYR A 364 -14.47 -1.90 -27.22
CA TYR A 364 -14.51 -1.15 -25.98
C TYR A 364 -13.29 -0.25 -25.82
N LYS A 365 -13.50 1.01 -25.46
CA LYS A 365 -12.42 2.00 -25.34
C LYS A 365 -11.76 1.91 -23.98
N TYR A 366 -10.44 1.79 -23.97
CA TYR A 366 -9.61 1.85 -22.77
C TYR A 366 -8.28 2.56 -23.04
N THR A 367 -7.62 3.01 -21.99
CA THR A 367 -6.25 3.53 -22.04
C THR A 367 -5.31 2.45 -21.50
N TYR A 368 -4.23 2.18 -22.23
CA TYR A 368 -3.23 1.20 -21.81
C TYR A 368 -1.91 1.88 -21.48
N TYR A 369 -1.29 1.47 -20.38
CA TYR A 369 0.06 1.87 -20.00
C TYR A 369 0.89 0.64 -19.68
N GLU A 370 2.07 0.55 -20.28
CA GLU A 370 3.03 -0.53 -20.05
C GLU A 370 4.29 0.07 -19.44
N SER A 371 4.72 -0.46 -18.31
CA SER A 371 6.00 -0.10 -17.68
C SER A 371 7.08 -1.13 -18.02
N ASP A 372 8.33 -0.70 -17.97
CA ASP A 372 9.50 -1.57 -18.11
C ASP A 372 9.67 -2.48 -16.89
#